data_d6121ab2fac4960de7aa795bb01922db
#
_entry.id   d6121ab2fac4960de7aa795bb01922db
#
_cell.length_a   1.000
_cell.length_b   1.000
_cell.length_c   1.000
_cell.angle_alpha   90.00
_cell.angle_beta   90.00
_cell.angle_gamma   90.00
#
_symmetry.space_group_name_H-M   'P 1'
#
loop_
_entity.id
_entity.type
_entity.pdbx_description
1 polymer ?
#
loop_
_entity_poly.entity_id
_entity_poly.type
_entity_poly.pdbx_seq_one_letter_code
_entity_poly.pdbx_strand_id
1 'polypeptide(L)'
;MKLQLLSDLHLENNPGFVAEPAPGAELLVLAGDIGSYQQRRDGTVMGEPDWGLQRFSPLPQYAAWPVPVVYVPGNHEYDGLDVDQAHQGLRLACERLGIRWLEREVWEQDGVRLIGTTLWADFDALADVKPAPKANAHGKAGKRPGPVPRASQPVDPMTHRLRQRDKAFRAANFYLTKMAGERHGRLFDAESMRELALECQAWLRSPLVQPFDGRTVVITHFAPTLHSADPRYGLSPGTAGFCNALDHLLPLADTWLHGHLHCPQDQQVGRCRIVANPLGYAHKNEQLAFQPQGLIDV
;
A
#
# COMPACT_ATOMS: atom_id res chain seq x y z
N MET A 1 6.77 -2.76 22.40
CA MET A 1 6.76 -3.95 21.51
C MET A 1 7.70 -3.68 20.33
N LYS A 2 8.53 -4.67 19.96
CA LYS A 2 9.45 -4.57 18.82
C LYS A 2 8.89 -5.33 17.63
N LEU A 3 8.63 -4.63 16.52
CA LEU A 3 8.07 -5.18 15.31
C LEU A 3 9.15 -5.34 14.23
N GLN A 4 9.17 -6.48 13.54
CA GLN A 4 9.86 -6.61 12.25
C GLN A 4 8.81 -6.35 11.15
N LEU A 5 9.10 -5.43 10.23
CA LEU A 5 8.20 -5.10 9.12
C LEU A 5 8.79 -5.60 7.80
N LEU A 6 8.03 -6.40 7.07
CA LEU A 6 8.33 -6.81 5.70
C LEU A 6 7.14 -6.49 4.80
N SER A 7 7.38 -5.94 3.62
CA SER A 7 6.36 -5.72 2.59
C SER A 7 6.96 -5.85 1.19
N ASP A 8 6.10 -5.98 0.21
CA ASP A 8 6.46 -5.95 -1.21
C ASP A 8 7.58 -6.95 -1.55
N LEU A 9 7.48 -8.16 -0.98
CA LEU A 9 8.49 -9.20 -1.17
C LEU A 9 8.48 -9.76 -2.60
N HIS A 10 7.32 -9.76 -3.24
CA HIS A 10 7.16 -10.20 -4.63
C HIS A 10 7.89 -11.50 -4.92
N LEU A 11 7.56 -12.54 -4.14
CA LEU A 11 8.25 -13.84 -4.22
C LEU A 11 8.18 -14.47 -5.61
N GLU A 12 7.17 -14.12 -6.40
CA GLU A 12 7.09 -14.46 -7.82
C GLU A 12 8.21 -13.84 -8.65
N ASN A 13 8.74 -12.68 -8.25
CA ASN A 13 9.86 -11.99 -8.91
C ASN A 13 11.19 -12.16 -8.16
N ASN A 14 11.14 -12.40 -6.86
CA ASN A 14 12.28 -12.60 -5.97
C ASN A 14 12.30 -14.02 -5.35
N PRO A 15 12.27 -15.11 -6.15
CA PRO A 15 12.11 -16.47 -5.64
C PRO A 15 13.23 -16.93 -4.72
N GLY A 16 14.41 -16.33 -4.85
CA GLY A 16 15.57 -16.60 -4.00
C GLY A 16 15.60 -15.83 -2.68
N PHE A 17 14.62 -14.96 -2.42
CA PHE A 17 14.56 -14.23 -1.16
C PHE A 17 14.23 -15.17 0.00
N VAL A 18 15.05 -15.13 1.04
CA VAL A 18 14.85 -15.85 2.30
C VAL A 18 14.78 -14.82 3.41
N ALA A 19 13.64 -14.76 4.08
CA ALA A 19 13.49 -13.91 5.25
C ALA A 19 14.12 -14.56 6.48
N GLU A 20 14.73 -13.74 7.32
CA GLU A 20 15.28 -14.16 8.60
C GLU A 20 14.60 -13.41 9.74
N PRO A 21 14.26 -14.07 10.85
CA PRO A 21 13.75 -13.39 12.03
C PRO A 21 14.74 -12.37 12.57
N ALA A 22 14.27 -11.18 12.87
CA ALA A 22 15.10 -10.15 13.49
C ALA A 22 15.34 -10.51 14.97
N PRO A 23 16.61 -10.52 15.44
CA PRO A 23 16.91 -10.77 16.85
C PRO A 23 16.19 -9.77 17.77
N GLY A 24 15.38 -10.27 18.68
CA GLY A 24 14.60 -9.44 19.62
C GLY A 24 13.28 -8.91 19.05
N ALA A 25 12.87 -9.28 17.86
CA ALA A 25 11.50 -9.05 17.41
C ALA A 25 10.50 -9.80 18.30
N GLU A 26 9.36 -9.18 18.56
CA GLU A 26 8.24 -9.75 19.32
C GLU A 26 7.05 -10.06 18.40
N LEU A 27 7.04 -9.48 17.20
CA LEU A 27 6.02 -9.66 16.19
C LEU A 27 6.60 -9.46 14.79
N LEU A 28 6.19 -10.29 13.83
CA LEU A 28 6.39 -10.05 12.40
C LEU A 28 5.13 -9.44 11.79
N VAL A 29 5.29 -8.33 11.08
CA VAL A 29 4.25 -7.68 10.29
C VAL A 29 4.54 -7.88 8.80
N LEU A 30 3.62 -8.52 8.09
CA LEU A 30 3.62 -8.66 6.64
C LEU A 30 2.60 -7.65 6.07
N ALA A 31 3.09 -6.58 5.45
CA ALA A 31 2.23 -5.48 4.97
C ALA A 31 1.98 -5.54 3.45
N GLY A 32 1.59 -6.72 2.95
CA GLY A 32 1.11 -6.95 1.59
C GLY A 32 2.19 -7.18 0.53
N ASP A 33 1.74 -7.63 -0.64
CA ASP A 33 2.54 -7.96 -1.81
C ASP A 33 3.64 -8.98 -1.48
N ILE A 34 3.27 -10.05 -0.75
CA ILE A 34 4.18 -11.14 -0.41
C ILE A 34 4.44 -12.00 -1.62
N GLY A 35 3.40 -12.36 -2.37
CA GLY A 35 3.53 -13.11 -3.60
C GLY A 35 2.30 -13.01 -4.49
N SER A 36 2.46 -13.30 -5.76
CA SER A 36 1.41 -13.20 -6.78
C SER A 36 1.39 -14.44 -7.67
N TYR A 37 0.19 -14.85 -8.08
CA TYR A 37 0.00 -15.89 -9.10
C TYR A 37 -0.08 -15.31 -10.51
N GLN A 38 0.23 -14.04 -10.69
CA GLN A 38 0.30 -13.45 -12.01
C GLN A 38 1.32 -14.17 -12.89
N GLN A 39 0.93 -14.43 -14.14
CA GLN A 39 1.84 -15.01 -15.13
C GLN A 39 3.00 -14.04 -15.42
N ARG A 40 4.22 -14.53 -15.29
CA ARG A 40 5.45 -13.79 -15.65
C ARG A 40 5.59 -13.66 -17.16
N ARG A 41 6.54 -12.83 -17.60
CA ARG A 41 6.83 -12.63 -19.04
C ARG A 41 7.27 -13.90 -19.76
N ASP A 42 7.88 -14.84 -19.07
CA ASP A 42 8.32 -16.14 -19.59
C ASP A 42 7.21 -17.21 -19.56
N GLY A 43 6.00 -16.84 -19.17
CA GLY A 43 4.86 -17.72 -19.07
C GLY A 43 4.78 -18.53 -17.77
N THR A 44 5.74 -18.39 -16.86
CA THR A 44 5.71 -19.09 -15.58
C THR A 44 4.81 -18.39 -14.56
N VAL A 45 4.29 -19.17 -13.61
CA VAL A 45 3.52 -18.69 -12.45
C VAL A 45 4.27 -19.12 -11.19
N MET A 46 4.09 -18.42 -10.09
CA MET A 46 4.66 -18.82 -8.81
C MET A 46 4.17 -20.23 -8.45
N GLY A 47 5.12 -21.13 -8.18
CA GLY A 47 4.82 -22.54 -7.88
C GLY A 47 4.50 -22.80 -6.40
N GLU A 48 4.71 -21.83 -5.53
CA GLU A 48 4.46 -21.97 -4.09
C GLU A 48 2.97 -21.77 -3.78
N PRO A 49 2.38 -22.62 -2.94
CA PRO A 49 1.01 -22.43 -2.48
C PRO A 49 0.91 -21.23 -1.52
N ASP A 50 -0.32 -20.79 -1.28
CA ASP A 50 -0.64 -19.77 -0.26
C ASP A 50 0.15 -18.47 -0.44
N TRP A 51 0.37 -18.05 -1.70
CA TRP A 51 1.14 -16.82 -2.02
C TRP A 51 2.53 -16.77 -1.37
N GLY A 52 3.10 -17.92 -1.02
CA GLY A 52 4.39 -18.02 -0.32
C GLY A 52 4.30 -17.74 1.19
N LEU A 53 3.12 -17.53 1.76
CA LEU A 53 2.91 -17.23 3.18
C LEU A 53 3.40 -18.37 4.10
N GLN A 54 3.52 -19.61 3.60
CA GLN A 54 4.08 -20.73 4.37
C GLN A 54 5.48 -20.44 4.91
N ARG A 55 6.27 -19.61 4.24
CA ARG A 55 7.63 -19.21 4.66
C ARG A 55 7.65 -18.42 5.97
N PHE A 56 6.50 -17.93 6.41
CA PHE A 56 6.35 -17.06 7.59
C PHE A 56 5.47 -17.68 8.68
N SER A 57 4.99 -18.91 8.45
CA SER A 57 4.10 -19.57 9.41
C SER A 57 4.82 -19.83 10.74
N PRO A 58 4.21 -19.47 11.89
CA PRO A 58 4.77 -19.80 13.20
C PRO A 58 4.57 -21.26 13.58
N LEU A 59 3.82 -22.04 12.80
CA LEU A 59 3.53 -23.42 13.09
C LEU A 59 4.73 -24.33 12.76
N PRO A 60 5.08 -25.31 13.64
CA PRO A 60 6.27 -26.18 13.46
C PRO A 60 6.27 -27.01 12.19
N GLN A 61 5.08 -27.36 11.65
CA GLN A 61 4.97 -28.15 10.42
C GLN A 61 5.26 -27.35 9.15
N TYR A 62 5.44 -26.02 9.27
CA TYR A 62 5.82 -25.12 8.17
C TYR A 62 7.18 -24.46 8.49
N ALA A 63 7.22 -23.13 8.55
CA ALA A 63 8.49 -22.41 8.78
C ALA A 63 8.92 -22.31 10.25
N ALA A 64 8.03 -22.59 11.20
CA ALA A 64 8.29 -22.40 12.64
C ALA A 64 8.82 -20.99 12.97
N TRP A 65 8.22 -19.94 12.36
CA TRP A 65 8.64 -18.56 12.63
C TRP A 65 8.58 -18.28 14.14
N PRO A 66 9.62 -17.71 14.75
CA PRO A 66 9.80 -17.75 16.21
C PRO A 66 8.87 -16.80 17.00
N VAL A 67 8.15 -15.92 16.30
CA VAL A 67 7.22 -14.95 16.92
C VAL A 67 5.87 -14.99 16.19
N PRO A 68 4.80 -14.47 16.79
CA PRO A 68 3.53 -14.30 16.09
C PRO A 68 3.69 -13.51 14.78
N VAL A 69 2.83 -13.80 13.81
CA VAL A 69 2.84 -13.14 12.51
C VAL A 69 1.46 -12.59 12.22
N VAL A 70 1.41 -11.31 11.84
CA VAL A 70 0.21 -10.65 11.32
C VAL A 70 0.38 -10.33 9.85
N TYR A 71 -0.72 -10.39 9.11
CA TYR A 71 -0.71 -10.16 7.68
C TYR A 71 -1.87 -9.29 7.22
N VAL A 72 -1.55 -8.28 6.42
CA VAL A 72 -2.48 -7.47 5.64
C VAL A 72 -2.17 -7.73 4.16
N PRO A 73 -3.15 -8.10 3.31
CA PRO A 73 -2.89 -8.33 1.89
C PRO A 73 -2.56 -7.03 1.16
N GLY A 74 -1.75 -7.14 0.09
CA GLY A 74 -1.53 -6.06 -0.87
C GLY A 74 -2.48 -6.14 -2.06
N ASN A 75 -2.08 -5.57 -3.18
CA ASN A 75 -2.86 -5.65 -4.41
C ASN A 75 -2.42 -6.82 -5.32
N HIS A 76 -1.15 -7.18 -5.27
CA HIS A 76 -0.61 -8.24 -6.15
C HIS A 76 -1.06 -9.64 -5.78
N GLU A 77 -1.54 -9.87 -4.55
CA GLU A 77 -2.18 -11.12 -4.19
C GLU A 77 -3.45 -11.41 -5.00
N TYR A 78 -4.05 -10.41 -5.61
CA TYR A 78 -5.29 -10.53 -6.38
C TYR A 78 -5.09 -10.57 -7.90
N ASP A 79 -3.85 -10.40 -8.37
CA ASP A 79 -3.54 -10.37 -9.80
C ASP A 79 -3.94 -11.65 -10.53
N GLY A 80 -4.67 -11.49 -11.63
CA GLY A 80 -5.15 -12.60 -12.46
C GLY A 80 -6.23 -13.47 -11.81
N LEU A 81 -6.78 -13.05 -10.68
CA LEU A 81 -7.77 -13.80 -9.90
C LEU A 81 -9.07 -13.02 -9.74
N ASP A 82 -10.14 -13.73 -9.38
CA ASP A 82 -11.33 -13.08 -8.82
C ASP A 82 -11.02 -12.57 -7.42
N VAL A 83 -11.22 -11.26 -7.20
CA VAL A 83 -10.83 -10.55 -5.97
C VAL A 83 -11.51 -11.15 -4.73
N ASP A 84 -12.80 -11.46 -4.81
CA ASP A 84 -13.55 -11.94 -3.65
C ASP A 84 -13.16 -13.40 -3.32
N GLN A 85 -12.88 -14.23 -4.32
CA GLN A 85 -12.38 -15.60 -4.14
C GLN A 85 -10.94 -15.61 -3.60
N ALA A 86 -10.06 -14.76 -4.14
CA ALA A 86 -8.69 -14.62 -3.65
C ALA A 86 -8.67 -14.14 -2.20
N HIS A 87 -9.51 -13.15 -1.85
CA HIS A 87 -9.66 -12.65 -0.48
C HIS A 87 -10.06 -13.77 0.51
N GLN A 88 -11.05 -14.58 0.14
CA GLN A 88 -11.43 -15.74 0.95
C GLN A 88 -10.30 -16.78 1.03
N GLY A 89 -9.62 -17.06 -0.07
CA GLY A 89 -8.49 -17.97 -0.13
C GLY A 89 -7.33 -17.56 0.79
N LEU A 90 -6.97 -16.27 0.77
CA LEU A 90 -5.94 -15.69 1.63
C LEU A 90 -6.30 -15.81 3.12
N ARG A 91 -7.56 -15.52 3.48
CA ARG A 91 -8.04 -15.65 4.85
C ARG A 91 -7.94 -17.10 5.35
N LEU A 92 -8.38 -18.07 4.54
CA LEU A 92 -8.28 -19.49 4.85
C LEU A 92 -6.83 -19.98 4.92
N ALA A 93 -5.95 -19.46 4.05
CA ALA A 93 -4.52 -19.73 4.11
C ALA A 93 -3.92 -19.25 5.44
N CYS A 94 -4.22 -18.02 5.85
CA CYS A 94 -3.76 -17.47 7.13
C CYS A 94 -4.23 -18.33 8.31
N GLU A 95 -5.50 -18.72 8.35
CA GLU A 95 -6.05 -19.59 9.38
C GLU A 95 -5.29 -20.93 9.47
N ARG A 96 -5.08 -21.60 8.32
CA ARG A 96 -4.33 -22.85 8.25
C ARG A 96 -2.87 -22.70 8.67
N LEU A 97 -2.24 -21.57 8.33
CA LEU A 97 -0.83 -21.30 8.58
C LEU A 97 -0.57 -20.71 9.98
N GLY A 98 -1.60 -20.46 10.78
CA GLY A 98 -1.46 -19.82 12.08
C GLY A 98 -1.02 -18.35 12.00
N ILE A 99 -1.18 -17.72 10.86
CA ILE A 99 -0.90 -16.30 10.63
C ILE A 99 -2.16 -15.50 10.99
N ARG A 100 -2.00 -14.42 11.75
CA ARG A 100 -3.12 -13.55 12.09
C ARG A 100 -3.51 -12.73 10.87
N TRP A 101 -4.68 -13.02 10.30
CA TRP A 101 -5.33 -12.17 9.31
C TRP A 101 -5.72 -10.83 9.93
N LEU A 102 -5.38 -9.72 9.28
CA LEU A 102 -5.64 -8.38 9.80
C LEU A 102 -6.29 -7.45 8.74
N GLU A 103 -6.99 -7.99 7.76
CA GLU A 103 -7.74 -7.17 6.80
C GLU A 103 -9.11 -6.81 7.36
N ARG A 104 -9.29 -5.52 7.66
CA ARG A 104 -10.43 -4.95 8.39
C ARG A 104 -10.68 -5.68 9.71
N GLU A 105 -9.59 -5.90 10.44
CA GLU A 105 -9.60 -6.48 11.77
C GLU A 105 -8.73 -5.68 12.75
N VAL A 106 -9.02 -5.83 14.02
CA VAL A 106 -8.26 -5.26 15.12
C VAL A 106 -7.70 -6.40 15.97
N TRP A 107 -6.45 -6.27 16.39
CA TRP A 107 -5.84 -7.18 17.33
C TRP A 107 -5.11 -6.41 18.43
N GLU A 108 -5.35 -6.80 19.69
CA GLU A 108 -4.74 -6.18 20.85
C GLU A 108 -3.86 -7.18 21.56
N GLN A 109 -2.62 -6.78 21.83
CA GLN A 109 -1.63 -7.56 22.55
C GLN A 109 -0.65 -6.65 23.28
N ASP A 110 -0.36 -6.96 24.55
CA ASP A 110 0.68 -6.33 25.37
C ASP A 110 0.63 -4.78 25.38
N GLY A 111 -0.57 -4.22 25.45
CA GLY A 111 -0.78 -2.76 25.46
C GLY A 111 -0.61 -2.10 24.09
N VAL A 112 -0.55 -2.88 23.02
CA VAL A 112 -0.54 -2.40 21.64
C VAL A 112 -1.80 -2.86 20.92
N ARG A 113 -2.50 -1.91 20.29
CA ARG A 113 -3.62 -2.17 19.39
C ARG A 113 -3.17 -2.07 17.95
N LEU A 114 -3.27 -3.16 17.21
CA LEU A 114 -2.99 -3.25 15.78
C LEU A 114 -4.30 -3.16 15.00
N ILE A 115 -4.38 -2.25 14.06
CA ILE A 115 -5.55 -2.02 13.20
C ILE A 115 -5.10 -2.21 11.76
N GLY A 116 -5.61 -3.21 11.06
CA GLY A 116 -5.12 -3.52 9.72
C GLY A 116 -6.18 -3.47 8.63
N THR A 117 -5.77 -3.03 7.44
CA THR A 117 -6.55 -3.12 6.19
C THR A 117 -5.66 -2.86 4.98
N THR A 118 -5.95 -3.48 3.85
CA THR A 118 -5.27 -3.18 2.56
C THR A 118 -5.33 -1.68 2.24
N LEU A 119 -6.41 -1.02 2.61
CA LEU A 119 -6.74 0.40 2.40
C LEU A 119 -7.10 0.73 0.95
N TRP A 120 -6.44 0.11 -0.06
CA TRP A 120 -6.59 0.43 -1.47
C TRP A 120 -6.42 1.94 -1.77
N ALA A 121 -6.58 2.39 -3.02
CA ALA A 121 -6.52 3.80 -3.39
C ALA A 121 -7.90 4.35 -3.76
N ASP A 122 -8.28 5.50 -3.19
CA ASP A 122 -9.52 6.20 -3.54
C ASP A 122 -9.38 7.15 -4.74
N PHE A 123 -8.15 7.35 -5.21
CA PHE A 123 -7.78 8.23 -6.33
C PHE A 123 -8.09 9.73 -6.11
N ASP A 124 -8.39 10.13 -4.89
CA ASP A 124 -8.67 11.53 -4.54
C ASP A 124 -7.47 12.25 -3.91
N ALA A 125 -6.33 11.58 -3.71
CA ALA A 125 -5.18 12.15 -3.01
C ALA A 125 -4.69 13.49 -3.59
N LEU A 126 -4.86 13.71 -4.89
CA LEU A 126 -4.46 14.97 -5.56
C LEU A 126 -5.61 15.97 -5.74
N ALA A 127 -6.78 15.71 -5.17
CA ALA A 127 -7.97 16.55 -5.36
C ALA A 127 -7.77 17.99 -4.91
N ASP A 128 -7.06 18.19 -3.80
CA ASP A 128 -6.84 19.49 -3.17
C ASP A 128 -5.42 20.05 -3.40
N VAL A 129 -4.60 19.32 -4.17
CA VAL A 129 -3.25 19.77 -4.51
C VAL A 129 -3.34 20.88 -5.57
N LYS A 130 -2.91 22.09 -5.19
CA LYS A 130 -2.83 23.20 -6.14
C LYS A 130 -1.81 22.88 -7.23
N PRO A 131 -2.13 23.12 -8.52
CA PRO A 131 -1.15 22.95 -9.59
C PRO A 131 0.06 23.82 -9.31
N ALA A 132 1.26 23.25 -9.40
CA ALA A 132 2.48 24.03 -9.35
C ALA A 132 2.42 25.13 -10.41
N PRO A 133 2.85 26.38 -10.12
CA PRO A 133 2.92 27.43 -11.11
C PRO A 133 3.77 26.91 -12.28
N LYS A 134 3.23 26.95 -13.50
CA LYS A 134 3.97 26.56 -14.69
C LYS A 134 5.24 27.40 -14.70
N ALA A 135 6.40 26.78 -14.54
CA ALA A 135 7.69 27.42 -14.78
C ALA A 135 7.61 28.01 -16.19
N ASN A 136 7.74 29.33 -16.32
CA ASN A 136 7.79 30.01 -17.60
C ASN A 136 8.95 29.37 -18.37
N ALA A 137 8.64 28.55 -19.37
CA ALA A 137 9.63 28.09 -20.31
C ALA A 137 10.35 29.35 -20.83
N HIS A 138 11.65 29.42 -20.61
CA HIS A 138 12.52 30.51 -21.01
C HIS A 138 12.22 30.83 -22.47
N GLY A 139 11.58 32.00 -22.67
CA GLY A 139 11.20 32.47 -24.00
C GLY A 139 12.43 32.60 -24.88
N LYS A 140 12.43 31.87 -25.97
CA LYS A 140 13.27 32.26 -27.12
C LYS A 140 12.82 33.66 -27.51
N ALA A 141 13.76 34.62 -27.33
CA ALA A 141 13.56 35.99 -27.77
C ALA A 141 13.20 36.00 -29.26
N GLY A 142 12.09 36.62 -29.62
CA GLY A 142 11.80 36.94 -31.04
C GLY A 142 10.40 36.63 -31.58
N LYS A 143 9.36 36.43 -30.76
CA LYS A 143 7.97 36.41 -31.30
C LYS A 143 7.13 37.57 -30.73
N ARG A 144 6.45 38.29 -31.67
CA ARG A 144 5.47 39.35 -31.32
C ARG A 144 4.51 38.87 -30.27
N PRO A 145 4.07 39.73 -29.31
CA PRO A 145 3.07 39.36 -28.30
C PRO A 145 1.77 38.97 -29.01
N GLY A 146 1.43 37.70 -28.88
CA GLY A 146 0.11 37.18 -29.24
C GLY A 146 -0.96 37.71 -28.25
N PRO A 147 -2.25 37.57 -28.57
CA PRO A 147 -3.33 38.04 -27.71
C PRO A 147 -3.14 37.44 -26.30
N VAL A 148 -3.28 38.33 -25.29
CA VAL A 148 -3.19 37.97 -23.87
C VAL A 148 -4.16 36.81 -23.60
N PRO A 149 -3.70 35.66 -23.05
CA PRO A 149 -4.59 34.58 -22.72
C PRO A 149 -5.67 35.10 -21.77
N ARG A 150 -6.94 34.97 -22.16
CA ARG A 150 -8.05 35.24 -21.27
C ARG A 150 -7.80 34.52 -19.95
N ALA A 151 -7.80 35.24 -18.84
CA ALA A 151 -7.68 34.63 -17.51
C ALA A 151 -8.70 33.49 -17.44
N SER A 152 -8.21 32.27 -17.27
CA SER A 152 -9.08 31.11 -17.13
C SER A 152 -9.92 31.33 -15.87
N GLN A 153 -11.24 31.28 -16.02
CA GLN A 153 -12.15 31.34 -14.88
C GLN A 153 -11.73 30.27 -13.84
N PRO A 154 -11.81 30.59 -12.55
CA PRO A 154 -11.51 29.61 -11.52
C PRO A 154 -12.41 28.38 -11.74
N VAL A 155 -11.77 27.21 -11.88
CA VAL A 155 -12.49 25.95 -12.02
C VAL A 155 -13.15 25.66 -10.66
N ASP A 156 -14.45 25.35 -10.68
CA ASP A 156 -15.16 24.90 -9.49
C ASP A 156 -14.41 23.73 -8.80
N PRO A 157 -14.28 23.74 -7.45
CA PRO A 157 -13.53 22.73 -6.70
C PRO A 157 -13.97 21.29 -7.00
N MET A 158 -15.27 21.05 -7.14
CA MET A 158 -15.79 19.71 -7.47
C MET A 158 -15.36 19.28 -8.88
N THR A 159 -15.48 20.19 -9.85
CA THR A 159 -15.00 19.94 -11.22
C THR A 159 -13.50 19.68 -11.25
N HIS A 160 -12.71 20.38 -10.42
CA HIS A 160 -11.26 20.11 -10.29
C HIS A 160 -11.01 18.70 -9.76
N ARG A 161 -11.65 18.33 -8.65
CA ARG A 161 -11.54 17.00 -8.03
C ARG A 161 -11.86 15.88 -9.02
N LEU A 162 -13.00 15.95 -9.71
CA LEU A 162 -13.40 14.96 -10.69
C LEU A 162 -12.39 14.83 -11.84
N ARG A 163 -11.86 15.95 -12.33
CA ARG A 163 -10.83 15.94 -13.38
C ARG A 163 -9.52 15.30 -12.92
N GLN A 164 -9.11 15.49 -11.66
CA GLN A 164 -7.91 14.81 -11.12
C GLN A 164 -8.14 13.32 -10.98
N ARG A 165 -9.29 12.91 -10.46
CA ARG A 165 -9.69 11.50 -10.36
C ARG A 165 -9.73 10.81 -11.72
N ASP A 166 -10.31 11.42 -12.74
CA ASP A 166 -10.33 10.89 -14.10
C ASP A 166 -8.92 10.64 -14.67
N LYS A 167 -7.97 11.53 -14.36
CA LYS A 167 -6.57 11.35 -14.76
C LYS A 167 -5.93 10.19 -14.02
N ALA A 168 -6.19 10.09 -12.70
CA ALA A 168 -5.68 9.01 -11.88
C ALA A 168 -6.26 7.66 -12.32
N PHE A 169 -7.56 7.57 -12.60
CA PHE A 169 -8.20 6.37 -13.13
C PHE A 169 -7.59 5.91 -14.45
N ARG A 170 -7.35 6.84 -15.40
CA ARG A 170 -6.68 6.48 -16.65
C ARG A 170 -5.27 5.96 -16.45
N ALA A 171 -4.52 6.56 -15.52
CA ALA A 171 -3.17 6.11 -15.20
C ALA A 171 -3.19 4.72 -14.56
N ALA A 172 -4.12 4.47 -13.61
CA ALA A 172 -4.24 3.18 -12.94
C ALA A 172 -4.75 2.07 -13.88
N ASN A 173 -5.79 2.33 -14.68
CA ASN A 173 -6.39 1.35 -15.57
C ASN A 173 -5.40 0.83 -16.64
N PHE A 174 -4.39 1.62 -17.00
CA PHE A 174 -3.30 1.15 -17.87
C PHE A 174 -2.56 -0.05 -17.25
N TYR A 175 -2.40 -0.07 -15.92
CA TYR A 175 -1.75 -1.17 -15.20
C TYR A 175 -2.75 -2.26 -14.81
N LEU A 176 -3.91 -1.91 -14.27
CA LEU A 176 -4.93 -2.85 -13.80
C LEU A 176 -5.41 -3.79 -14.92
N THR A 177 -5.57 -3.27 -16.13
CA THR A 177 -5.87 -4.11 -17.30
C THR A 177 -4.82 -5.20 -17.55
N LYS A 178 -3.55 -4.94 -17.23
CA LYS A 178 -2.47 -5.93 -17.38
C LYS A 178 -2.43 -6.93 -16.23
N MET A 179 -2.85 -6.50 -15.04
CA MET A 179 -2.95 -7.36 -13.85
C MET A 179 -4.09 -8.36 -13.97
N ALA A 180 -5.10 -8.05 -14.84
CA ALA A 180 -6.20 -8.95 -15.22
C ALA A 180 -6.98 -9.55 -14.02
N GLY A 181 -7.06 -8.86 -12.89
CA GLY A 181 -7.96 -9.23 -11.80
C GLY A 181 -9.42 -9.04 -12.21
N GLU A 182 -10.31 -9.83 -11.63
CA GLU A 182 -11.74 -9.74 -11.87
C GLU A 182 -12.51 -9.56 -10.56
N ARG A 183 -13.67 -8.90 -10.61
CA ARG A 183 -14.63 -8.84 -9.53
C ARG A 183 -16.05 -8.85 -10.08
N HIS A 184 -16.91 -9.71 -9.56
CA HIS A 184 -18.29 -9.87 -10.03
C HIS A 184 -18.39 -10.13 -11.55
N GLY A 185 -17.43 -10.87 -12.11
CA GLY A 185 -17.38 -11.22 -13.55
C GLY A 185 -17.01 -10.03 -14.46
N ARG A 186 -16.38 -8.98 -13.92
CA ARG A 186 -15.88 -7.82 -14.64
C ARG A 186 -14.42 -7.59 -14.30
N LEU A 187 -13.69 -6.97 -15.21
CA LEU A 187 -12.32 -6.54 -14.94
C LEU A 187 -12.29 -5.66 -13.68
N PHE A 188 -11.36 -5.97 -12.78
CA PHE A 188 -11.08 -5.16 -11.60
C PHE A 188 -10.33 -3.90 -12.04
N ASP A 189 -11.05 -2.81 -12.18
CA ASP A 189 -10.56 -1.51 -12.64
C ASP A 189 -10.41 -0.49 -11.49
N ALA A 190 -10.01 0.73 -11.82
CA ALA A 190 -9.83 1.80 -10.83
C ALA A 190 -11.14 2.18 -10.11
N GLU A 191 -12.29 2.04 -10.74
CA GLU A 191 -13.59 2.30 -10.13
C GLU A 191 -13.90 1.23 -9.07
N SER A 192 -13.72 -0.04 -9.40
CA SER A 192 -13.86 -1.18 -8.48
C SER A 192 -12.85 -1.11 -7.32
N MET A 193 -11.60 -0.72 -7.60
CA MET A 193 -10.60 -0.49 -6.55
C MET A 193 -11.03 0.63 -5.60
N ARG A 194 -11.58 1.73 -6.13
CA ARG A 194 -12.07 2.84 -5.32
C ARG A 194 -13.22 2.42 -4.40
N GLU A 195 -14.12 1.56 -4.85
CA GLU A 195 -15.20 1.03 -4.01
C GLU A 195 -14.61 0.34 -2.76
N LEU A 196 -13.64 -0.56 -2.94
CA LEU A 196 -12.94 -1.22 -1.83
C LEU A 196 -12.20 -0.21 -0.94
N ALA A 197 -11.56 0.79 -1.53
CA ALA A 197 -10.87 1.83 -0.76
C ALA A 197 -11.83 2.58 0.17
N LEU A 198 -13.00 2.96 -0.33
CA LEU A 198 -14.00 3.66 0.47
C LEU A 198 -14.57 2.78 1.58
N GLU A 199 -14.77 1.47 1.34
CA GLU A 199 -15.14 0.49 2.36
C GLU A 199 -14.06 0.40 3.45
N CYS A 200 -12.79 0.27 3.07
CA CYS A 200 -11.67 0.20 4.01
C CYS A 200 -11.56 1.48 4.85
N GLN A 201 -11.67 2.65 4.22
CA GLN A 201 -11.60 3.95 4.91
C GLN A 201 -12.78 4.16 5.87
N ALA A 202 -13.99 3.75 5.47
CA ALA A 202 -15.17 3.83 6.33
C ALA A 202 -15.02 2.93 7.56
N TRP A 203 -14.53 1.70 7.37
CA TRP A 203 -14.25 0.77 8.45
C TRP A 203 -13.15 1.28 9.38
N LEU A 204 -12.01 1.74 8.83
CA LEU A 204 -10.83 2.17 9.56
C LEU A 204 -11.12 3.29 10.58
N ARG A 205 -12.02 4.21 10.24
CA ARG A 205 -12.42 5.30 11.13
C ARG A 205 -13.01 4.79 12.44
N SER A 206 -13.78 3.70 12.41
CA SER A 206 -14.48 3.18 13.57
C SER A 206 -13.50 2.75 14.69
N PRO A 207 -12.54 1.83 14.49
CA PRO A 207 -11.60 1.45 15.52
C PRO A 207 -10.64 2.58 15.93
N LEU A 208 -10.29 3.50 15.00
CA LEU A 208 -9.37 4.60 15.31
C LEU A 208 -9.94 5.62 16.30
N VAL A 209 -11.24 5.87 16.27
CA VAL A 209 -11.88 6.82 17.20
C VAL A 209 -12.21 6.19 18.57
N GLN A 210 -12.09 4.87 18.72
CA GLN A 210 -12.31 4.21 20.01
C GLN A 210 -11.14 4.53 20.95
N PRO A 211 -11.41 4.98 22.17
CA PRO A 211 -10.39 5.16 23.20
C PRO A 211 -9.61 3.86 23.42
N PHE A 212 -8.31 3.97 23.58
CA PHE A 212 -7.43 2.85 23.91
C PHE A 212 -6.31 3.33 24.83
N ASP A 213 -6.13 2.63 25.95
CA ASP A 213 -5.06 2.92 26.90
C ASP A 213 -3.81 2.12 26.52
N GLY A 214 -3.08 2.61 25.53
CA GLY A 214 -1.90 1.96 24.97
C GLY A 214 -1.47 2.59 23.66
N ARG A 215 -0.62 1.88 22.91
CA ARG A 215 -0.13 2.33 21.60
C ARG A 215 -1.05 1.83 20.48
N THR A 216 -1.39 2.71 19.56
CA THR A 216 -2.17 2.35 18.37
C THR A 216 -1.26 2.32 17.15
N VAL A 217 -1.14 1.14 16.53
CA VAL A 217 -0.39 0.90 15.30
C VAL A 217 -1.38 0.59 14.18
N VAL A 218 -1.36 1.36 13.11
CA VAL A 218 -2.12 1.07 11.89
C VAL A 218 -1.21 0.38 10.90
N ILE A 219 -1.72 -0.67 10.25
CA ILE A 219 -1.00 -1.43 9.23
C ILE A 219 -1.84 -1.41 7.97
N THR A 220 -1.31 -0.83 6.90
CA THR A 220 -1.96 -0.83 5.58
C THR A 220 -0.99 -1.32 4.51
N HIS A 221 -1.50 -1.70 3.35
CA HIS A 221 -0.61 -1.88 2.21
C HIS A 221 -0.43 -0.56 1.45
N PHE A 222 -1.53 0.09 1.07
CA PHE A 222 -1.46 1.41 0.43
C PHE A 222 -1.09 2.51 1.43
N ALA A 223 -0.37 3.52 0.95
CA ALA A 223 0.05 4.64 1.78
C ALA A 223 -1.12 5.54 2.20
N PRO A 224 -1.15 5.99 3.47
CA PRO A 224 -2.25 6.82 3.99
C PRO A 224 -2.18 8.27 3.55
N THR A 225 -1.03 8.75 3.11
CA THR A 225 -0.75 10.18 2.91
C THR A 225 0.19 10.43 1.73
N LEU A 226 0.10 11.62 1.13
CA LEU A 226 1.05 12.09 0.12
C LEU A 226 2.46 12.36 0.68
N HIS A 227 2.65 12.44 2.00
CA HIS A 227 3.99 12.49 2.59
C HIS A 227 4.80 11.23 2.31
N SER A 228 4.13 10.12 2.01
CA SER A 228 4.76 8.86 1.61
C SER A 228 5.13 8.79 0.12
N ALA A 229 4.69 9.76 -0.70
CA ALA A 229 4.96 9.74 -2.12
C ALA A 229 6.47 9.71 -2.41
N ASP A 230 6.87 8.84 -3.34
CA ASP A 230 8.28 8.68 -3.71
C ASP A 230 8.82 9.99 -4.35
N PRO A 231 9.82 10.63 -3.72
CA PRO A 231 10.36 11.90 -4.20
C PRO A 231 11.05 11.79 -5.58
N ARG A 232 11.44 10.58 -5.99
CA ARG A 232 12.08 10.34 -7.30
C ARG A 232 11.15 10.66 -8.46
N TYR A 233 9.83 10.51 -8.27
CA TYR A 233 8.82 10.67 -9.33
C TYR A 233 8.01 11.96 -9.18
N GLY A 234 8.04 12.61 -8.02
CA GLY A 234 7.20 13.75 -7.70
C GLY A 234 5.70 13.39 -7.73
N LEU A 235 4.84 14.42 -7.66
CA LEU A 235 3.40 14.21 -7.70
C LEU A 235 2.90 14.18 -9.17
N SER A 236 2.33 13.06 -9.56
CA SER A 236 1.75 12.82 -10.88
C SER A 236 0.34 12.24 -10.71
N PRO A 237 -0.51 12.20 -11.75
CA PRO A 237 -1.81 11.54 -11.64
C PRO A 237 -1.74 10.10 -11.13
N GLY A 238 -0.66 9.37 -11.46
CA GLY A 238 -0.41 8.01 -10.97
C GLY A 238 -0.23 7.95 -9.45
N THR A 239 0.32 9.01 -8.82
CA THR A 239 0.55 9.04 -7.36
C THR A 239 -0.74 8.79 -6.56
N ALA A 240 -1.90 9.23 -7.07
CA ALA A 240 -3.19 8.97 -6.44
C ALA A 240 -3.65 7.50 -6.54
N GLY A 241 -2.96 6.66 -7.29
CA GLY A 241 -3.13 5.21 -7.31
C GLY A 241 -2.24 4.49 -6.29
N PHE A 242 -1.34 5.19 -5.63
CA PHE A 242 -0.41 4.65 -4.63
C PHE A 242 -0.64 5.22 -3.22
N CYS A 243 -1.10 6.48 -3.15
CA CYS A 243 -1.31 7.20 -1.90
C CYS A 243 -2.75 7.64 -1.76
N ASN A 244 -3.22 7.68 -0.53
CA ASN A 244 -4.44 8.36 -0.12
C ASN A 244 -4.10 9.75 0.48
N ALA A 245 -5.09 10.51 0.91
CA ALA A 245 -4.94 11.78 1.65
C ALA A 245 -5.72 11.71 2.97
N LEU A 246 -5.28 10.81 3.86
CA LEU A 246 -5.92 10.55 5.14
C LEU A 246 -5.18 11.22 6.31
N ASP A 247 -4.53 12.36 6.05
CA ASP A 247 -3.74 13.09 7.04
C ASP A 247 -4.54 13.41 8.31
N HIS A 248 -5.85 13.56 8.19
CA HIS A 248 -6.76 13.78 9.31
C HIS A 248 -6.91 12.57 10.26
N LEU A 249 -6.52 11.36 9.84
CA LEU A 249 -6.51 10.15 10.66
C LEU A 249 -5.16 9.92 11.34
N LEU A 250 -4.07 10.47 10.83
CA LEU A 250 -2.74 10.27 11.40
C LEU A 250 -2.65 10.64 12.90
N PRO A 251 -3.31 11.71 13.39
CA PRO A 251 -3.29 12.04 14.82
C PRO A 251 -3.92 10.99 15.73
N LEU A 252 -4.66 10.02 15.18
CA LEU A 252 -5.32 8.95 15.94
C LEU A 252 -4.45 7.70 16.08
N ALA A 253 -3.27 7.66 15.45
CA ALA A 253 -2.30 6.58 15.53
C ALA A 253 -0.97 7.06 16.08
N ASP A 254 -0.25 6.18 16.77
CA ASP A 254 1.14 6.44 17.18
C ASP A 254 2.11 6.05 16.06
N THR A 255 1.84 4.94 15.36
CA THR A 255 2.64 4.45 14.24
C THR A 255 1.74 3.99 13.10
N TRP A 256 2.16 4.24 11.87
CA TRP A 256 1.50 3.76 10.65
C TRP A 256 2.51 3.03 9.78
N LEU A 257 2.30 1.73 9.59
CA LEU A 257 3.14 0.87 8.76
C LEU A 257 2.47 0.67 7.41
N HIS A 258 3.25 0.73 6.32
CA HIS A 258 2.70 0.45 4.98
C HIS A 258 3.76 -0.08 4.00
N GLY A 259 3.33 -0.46 2.79
CA GLY A 259 4.12 -0.90 1.66
C GLY A 259 3.81 -0.14 0.37
N HIS A 260 3.69 -0.84 -0.73
CA HIS A 260 3.17 -0.48 -2.05
C HIS A 260 4.04 0.46 -2.90
N LEU A 261 4.69 1.44 -2.32
CA LEU A 261 5.46 2.45 -3.06
C LEU A 261 6.87 1.99 -3.46
N HIS A 262 7.34 0.86 -2.95
CA HIS A 262 8.73 0.39 -3.08
C HIS A 262 9.75 1.50 -2.76
N CYS A 263 9.39 2.35 -1.80
CA CYS A 263 10.22 3.45 -1.30
C CYS A 263 10.32 3.34 0.22
N PRO A 264 11.43 2.80 0.75
CA PRO A 264 11.64 2.72 2.19
C PRO A 264 11.62 4.10 2.82
N GLN A 265 10.93 4.22 3.95
CA GLN A 265 10.83 5.48 4.68
C GLN A 265 10.60 5.25 6.18
N ASP A 266 11.04 6.20 6.97
CA ASP A 266 10.79 6.32 8.39
C ASP A 266 10.73 7.81 8.73
N GLN A 267 9.53 8.32 8.94
CA GLN A 267 9.33 9.76 9.11
C GLN A 267 8.25 10.06 10.14
N GLN A 268 8.36 11.22 10.78
CA GLN A 268 7.38 11.71 11.72
C GLN A 268 6.45 12.72 11.05
N VAL A 269 5.15 12.47 11.09
CA VAL A 269 4.11 13.39 10.61
C VAL A 269 3.18 13.72 11.78
N GLY A 270 3.35 14.91 12.35
CA GLY A 270 2.69 15.24 13.61
C GLY A 270 3.09 14.28 14.73
N ARG A 271 2.12 13.61 15.36
CA ARG A 271 2.42 12.59 16.38
C ARG A 271 2.60 11.19 15.81
N CYS A 272 2.24 10.95 14.56
CA CYS A 272 2.29 9.63 13.94
C CYS A 272 3.66 9.39 13.28
N ARG A 273 4.33 8.28 13.62
CA ARG A 273 5.52 7.79 12.89
C ARG A 273 5.04 6.93 11.73
N ILE A 274 5.44 7.25 10.50
CA ILE A 274 5.11 6.51 9.29
C ILE A 274 6.34 5.73 8.84
N VAL A 275 6.19 4.41 8.69
CA VAL A 275 7.30 3.52 8.31
C VAL A 275 6.89 2.61 7.17
N ALA A 276 7.78 2.47 6.18
CA ALA A 276 7.69 1.49 5.10
C ALA A 276 9.05 0.82 4.90
N ASN A 277 9.03 -0.51 4.74
CA ASN A 277 10.23 -1.32 4.51
C ASN A 277 10.00 -2.34 3.40
N PRO A 278 9.77 -1.88 2.16
CA PRO A 278 9.53 -2.74 1.01
C PRO A 278 10.83 -3.34 0.47
N LEU A 279 10.79 -4.63 0.05
CA LEU A 279 11.87 -5.23 -0.73
C LEU A 279 11.86 -4.70 -2.18
N GLY A 280 10.68 -4.69 -2.81
CA GLY A 280 10.50 -4.23 -4.17
C GLY A 280 11.12 -5.14 -5.23
N TYR A 281 11.34 -4.61 -6.42
CA TYR A 281 11.88 -5.35 -7.56
C TYR A 281 13.40 -5.22 -7.67
N ALA A 282 14.12 -6.33 -7.52
CA ALA A 282 15.58 -6.37 -7.60
C ALA A 282 16.12 -5.81 -8.92
N HIS A 283 15.44 -6.06 -10.05
CA HIS A 283 15.84 -5.54 -11.36
C HIS A 283 15.72 -4.02 -11.51
N LYS A 284 15.05 -3.34 -10.56
CA LYS A 284 14.96 -1.87 -10.48
C LYS A 284 15.86 -1.29 -9.39
N ASN A 285 16.64 -2.11 -8.70
CA ASN A 285 17.46 -1.74 -7.54
C ASN A 285 16.65 -1.17 -6.35
N GLU A 286 15.39 -1.54 -6.23
CA GLU A 286 14.52 -1.08 -5.13
C GLU A 286 14.92 -1.68 -3.78
N GLN A 287 15.53 -2.88 -3.79
CA GLN A 287 15.97 -3.61 -2.59
C GLN A 287 17.17 -2.97 -1.84
N LEU A 288 17.84 -1.96 -2.42
CA LEU A 288 19.11 -1.43 -1.86
C LEU A 288 18.96 -0.83 -0.45
N ALA A 289 17.79 -0.31 -0.12
CA ALA A 289 17.53 0.29 1.19
C ALA A 289 16.63 -0.59 2.08
N PHE A 290 16.25 -1.78 1.63
CA PHE A 290 15.47 -2.73 2.40
C PHE A 290 16.28 -3.25 3.61
N GLN A 291 15.61 -3.32 4.76
CA GLN A 291 16.21 -3.79 6.01
C GLN A 291 15.53 -5.11 6.43
N PRO A 292 16.09 -6.27 6.07
CA PRO A 292 15.43 -7.56 6.30
C PRO A 292 15.21 -7.87 7.79
N GLN A 293 16.05 -7.36 8.67
CA GLN A 293 15.98 -7.54 10.11
C GLN A 293 15.82 -6.19 10.86
N GLY A 294 15.30 -5.16 10.18
CA GLY A 294 15.02 -3.88 10.81
C GLY A 294 13.92 -3.99 11.88
N LEU A 295 14.17 -3.40 13.05
CA LEU A 295 13.21 -3.36 14.15
C LEU A 295 12.57 -1.98 14.29
N ILE A 296 11.28 -1.98 14.57
CA ILE A 296 10.47 -0.79 14.84
C ILE A 296 9.97 -0.90 16.27
N ASP A 297 10.39 0.04 17.12
CA ASP A 297 9.85 0.16 18.49
C ASP A 297 8.52 0.94 18.44
N VAL A 298 7.47 0.37 19.02
CA VAL A 298 6.11 0.94 19.12
C VAL A 298 5.62 0.97 20.57
#